data_d6f44cb362ae19e0054d56e2a1e8ffb9
#
_entry.id   d6f44cb362ae19e0054d56e2a1e8ffb9
#
_cell.length_a   1.000
_cell.length_b   1.000
_cell.length_c   1.000
_cell.angle_alpha   90.00
_cell.angle_beta   90.00
_cell.angle_gamma   90.00
#
_symmetry.space_group_name_H-M   'P 1'
#
loop_
_entity.id
_entity.type
_entity.pdbx_description
1 polymer ?
#
loop_
_entity_poly.entity_id
_entity_poly.type
_entity_poly.pdbx_seq_one_letter_code
_entity_poly.pdbx_strand_id
1 'polypeptide(L)'
;MAYGALRAFLEHGLRVPEDISVIGYDNVMAGAYYPVPLTSTSNPVEQMGITAVRILMDAIQNPATHMVQNVAIQSKLVIRDSTCPPKTVGEKEDNK
;
A
#
# COMPACT_ATOMS: atom_id res chain seq x y z
N MET A 1 -2.63 -7.36 6.96
CA MET A 1 -1.40 -7.21 7.81
C MET A 1 -1.33 -5.86 8.49
N ALA A 2 -1.46 -4.76 7.76
CA ALA A 2 -1.38 -3.42 8.35
C ALA A 2 -2.39 -3.17 9.48
N TYR A 3 -3.59 -3.72 9.37
CA TYR A 3 -4.59 -3.59 10.42
C TYR A 3 -4.19 -4.26 11.72
N GLY A 4 -3.56 -5.42 11.64
CA GLY A 4 -3.05 -6.10 12.83
C GLY A 4 -1.95 -5.30 13.51
N ALA A 5 -1.04 -4.74 12.72
CA ALA A 5 0.02 -3.88 13.25
C ALA A 5 -0.56 -2.62 13.89
N LEU A 6 -1.51 -1.96 13.21
CA LEU A 6 -2.16 -0.77 13.72
C LEU A 6 -2.84 -1.03 15.06
N ARG A 7 -3.59 -2.13 15.15
CA ARG A 7 -4.26 -2.52 16.39
C ARG A 7 -3.25 -2.77 17.53
N ALA A 8 -2.17 -3.48 17.22
CA ALA A 8 -1.13 -3.77 18.22
C ALA A 8 -0.49 -2.50 18.74
N PHE A 9 -0.18 -1.53 17.87
CA PHE A 9 0.37 -0.25 18.28
C PHE A 9 -0.58 0.51 19.20
N LEU A 10 -1.86 0.58 18.83
CA LEU A 10 -2.85 1.29 19.61
C LEU A 10 -3.08 0.61 20.99
N GLU A 11 -3.10 -0.71 21.03
CA GLU A 11 -3.23 -1.48 22.28
C GLU A 11 -2.05 -1.27 23.22
N HIS A 12 -0.85 -0.99 22.68
CA HIS A 12 0.35 -0.74 23.46
C HIS A 12 0.58 0.75 23.74
N GLY A 13 -0.41 1.58 23.49
CA GLY A 13 -0.35 3.00 23.82
C GLY A 13 0.45 3.85 22.83
N LEU A 14 0.82 3.31 21.68
CA LEU A 14 1.46 4.09 20.63
C LEU A 14 0.41 4.85 19.83
N ARG A 15 0.71 6.10 19.53
CA ARG A 15 -0.18 6.93 18.71
C ARG A 15 0.20 6.81 17.25
N VAL A 16 -0.80 6.68 16.39
CA VAL A 16 -0.64 6.65 14.93
C VAL A 16 -1.35 7.88 14.36
N PRO A 17 -0.69 8.77 13.63
CA PRO A 17 0.70 8.70 13.14
C PRO A 17 1.77 9.33 14.04
N GLU A 18 1.42 9.93 15.18
CA GLU A 18 2.34 10.77 15.96
C GLU A 18 3.60 10.02 16.41
N ASP A 19 3.44 8.80 16.91
CA ASP A 19 4.57 8.00 17.38
C ASP A 19 5.12 7.08 16.29
N ILE A 20 4.25 6.59 15.41
CA ILE A 20 4.62 5.68 14.32
C ILE A 20 3.66 5.84 13.15
N SER A 21 4.21 5.96 11.95
CA SER A 21 3.41 5.95 10.72
C SER A 21 3.19 4.52 10.25
N VAL A 22 2.02 4.26 9.67
CA VAL A 22 1.67 2.94 9.13
C VAL A 22 1.18 3.11 7.70
N ILE A 23 1.71 2.29 6.81
CA ILE A 23 1.28 2.22 5.41
C ILE A 23 0.78 0.81 5.12
N GLY A 24 -0.39 0.74 4.50
CA GLY A 24 -0.95 -0.52 4.03
C GLY A 24 -0.64 -0.76 2.56
N TYR A 25 -1.14 -1.87 2.06
CA TYR A 25 -1.00 -2.28 0.67
C TYR A 25 -2.36 -2.72 0.12
N ASP A 26 -2.58 -2.50 -1.19
CA ASP A 26 -3.80 -2.85 -1.93
C ASP A 26 -5.01 -1.96 -1.64
N ASN A 27 -4.91 -0.96 -0.78
CA ASN A 27 -5.98 0.01 -0.54
C ASN A 27 -7.35 -0.66 -0.34
N VAL A 28 -7.43 -1.65 0.55
CA VAL A 28 -8.71 -2.28 0.87
C VAL A 28 -9.66 -1.25 1.48
N MET A 29 -10.93 -1.34 1.13
CA MET A 29 -11.94 -0.35 1.52
C MET A 29 -12.02 -0.12 3.04
N ALA A 30 -11.84 -1.17 3.84
CA ALA A 30 -11.85 -1.06 5.29
C ALA A 30 -10.79 -0.07 5.83
N GLY A 31 -9.71 0.16 5.08
CA GLY A 31 -8.67 1.12 5.46
C GLY A 31 -9.15 2.55 5.60
N ALA A 32 -10.24 2.92 4.93
CA ALA A 32 -10.81 4.26 5.04
C ALA A 32 -11.60 4.48 6.34
N TYR A 33 -11.98 3.40 7.02
CA TYR A 33 -12.90 3.45 8.17
C TYR A 33 -12.34 2.89 9.47
N TYR A 34 -11.14 2.34 9.45
CA TYR A 34 -10.55 1.81 10.67
C TYR A 34 -10.14 2.96 11.60
N PRO A 35 -9.89 2.74 12.93
CA PRO A 35 -9.67 3.81 13.90
C PRO A 35 -8.80 4.97 13.41
N VAL A 36 -7.79 4.66 12.58
CA VAL A 36 -7.02 5.67 11.87
C VAL A 36 -7.11 5.34 10.39
N PRO A 37 -7.69 6.23 9.55
CA PRO A 37 -7.72 5.99 8.11
C PRO A 37 -6.31 5.72 7.56
N LEU A 38 -6.16 4.60 6.87
CA LEU A 38 -4.86 4.04 6.53
C LEU A 38 -4.35 4.54 5.18
N THR A 39 -3.18 5.17 5.17
CA THR A 39 -2.43 5.45 3.94
C THR A 39 -2.06 4.12 3.30
N SER A 40 -2.29 3.96 2.01
CA SER A 40 -2.09 2.70 1.32
C SER A 40 -1.72 2.89 -0.13
N THR A 41 -1.13 1.88 -0.74
CA THR A 41 -0.96 1.83 -2.19
C THR A 41 -2.23 1.29 -2.82
N SER A 42 -2.66 1.92 -3.91
CA SER A 42 -3.79 1.47 -4.71
C SER A 42 -3.27 0.88 -6.01
N ASN A 43 -3.48 -0.40 -6.23
CA ASN A 43 -3.06 -1.07 -7.45
C ASN A 43 -4.10 -0.90 -8.54
N PRO A 44 -3.71 -0.66 -9.82
CA PRO A 44 -4.64 -0.54 -10.94
C PRO A 44 -5.12 -1.93 -11.39
N VAL A 45 -6.02 -2.52 -10.60
CA VAL A 45 -6.44 -3.93 -10.72
C VAL A 45 -7.08 -4.21 -12.08
N GLU A 46 -7.92 -3.30 -12.57
CA GLU A 46 -8.56 -3.44 -13.87
C GLU A 46 -7.52 -3.49 -14.99
N GLN A 47 -6.59 -2.55 -14.99
CA GLN A 47 -5.53 -2.49 -15.99
C GLN A 47 -4.61 -3.71 -15.91
N MET A 48 -4.30 -4.16 -14.71
CA MET A 48 -3.52 -5.38 -14.50
C MET A 48 -4.22 -6.59 -15.06
N GLY A 49 -5.52 -6.72 -14.83
CA GLY A 49 -6.33 -7.83 -15.37
C GLY A 49 -6.37 -7.82 -16.89
N ILE A 50 -6.60 -6.67 -17.50
CA ILE A 50 -6.61 -6.53 -18.96
C ILE A 50 -5.27 -6.91 -19.56
N THR A 51 -4.18 -6.42 -18.98
CA THR A 51 -2.83 -6.71 -19.45
C THR A 51 -2.49 -8.19 -19.31
N ALA A 52 -2.83 -8.80 -18.17
CA ALA A 52 -2.58 -10.22 -17.93
C ALA A 52 -3.32 -11.11 -18.93
N VAL A 53 -4.59 -10.82 -19.20
CA VAL A 53 -5.38 -11.58 -20.18
C VAL A 53 -4.81 -11.41 -21.59
N ARG A 54 -4.41 -10.22 -21.96
CA ARG A 54 -3.82 -9.96 -23.27
C ARG A 54 -2.55 -10.79 -23.49
N ILE A 55 -1.67 -10.83 -22.49
CA ILE A 55 -0.43 -11.60 -22.56
C ILE A 55 -0.75 -13.10 -22.65
N LEU A 56 -1.69 -13.58 -21.85
CA LEU A 56 -2.10 -14.99 -21.86
C LEU A 56 -2.68 -15.39 -23.20
N MET A 57 -3.58 -14.58 -23.76
CA MET A 57 -4.21 -14.87 -25.05
C MET A 57 -3.17 -14.87 -26.17
N ASP A 58 -2.19 -13.97 -26.13
CA ASP A 58 -1.10 -14.00 -27.10
C ASP A 58 -0.31 -15.30 -27.00
N ALA A 59 -0.01 -15.77 -25.80
CA ALA A 59 0.71 -17.03 -25.59
C ALA A 59 -0.08 -18.23 -26.13
N ILE A 60 -1.40 -18.21 -25.99
CA ILE A 60 -2.28 -19.30 -26.46
C ILE A 60 -2.44 -19.26 -27.99
N GLN A 61 -2.68 -18.10 -28.56
CA GLN A 61 -2.97 -17.93 -29.98
C GLN A 61 -1.74 -17.92 -30.85
N ASN A 62 -0.61 -17.46 -30.35
CA ASN A 62 0.64 -17.28 -31.10
C ASN A 62 1.82 -17.92 -30.36
N PRO A 63 1.78 -19.24 -30.08
CA PRO A 63 2.82 -19.87 -29.25
C PRO A 63 4.20 -19.83 -29.87
N ALA A 64 4.31 -19.80 -31.20
CA ALA A 64 5.58 -19.77 -31.90
C ALA A 64 6.26 -18.39 -31.87
N THR A 65 5.49 -17.31 -31.73
CA THR A 65 6.00 -15.94 -31.78
C THR A 65 5.88 -15.22 -30.44
N HIS A 66 5.16 -15.81 -29.48
CA HIS A 66 5.00 -15.21 -28.16
C HIS A 66 6.35 -15.09 -27.45
N MET A 67 6.60 -13.92 -26.89
CA MET A 67 7.78 -13.65 -26.08
C MET A 67 7.39 -13.43 -24.63
N VAL A 68 8.18 -13.94 -23.70
CA VAL A 68 7.98 -13.70 -22.27
C VAL A 68 8.05 -12.19 -22.01
N GLN A 69 7.04 -11.67 -21.34
CA GLN A 69 6.96 -10.26 -21.00
C GLN A 69 6.94 -10.06 -19.49
N ASN A 70 7.60 -9.00 -19.05
CA ASN A 70 7.55 -8.55 -17.67
C ASN A 70 7.07 -7.11 -17.69
N VAL A 71 5.78 -6.91 -17.35
CA VAL A 71 5.14 -5.61 -17.44
C VAL A 71 4.91 -5.07 -16.03
N ALA A 72 5.49 -3.91 -15.75
CA ALA A 72 5.26 -3.20 -14.50
C ALA A 72 4.20 -2.11 -14.72
N ILE A 73 3.15 -2.12 -13.88
CA ILE A 73 2.10 -1.12 -13.92
C ILE A 73 2.18 -0.31 -12.64
N GLN A 74 2.22 1.01 -12.79
CA GLN A 74 2.43 1.90 -11.66
C GLN A 74 1.23 1.93 -10.72
N SER A 75 1.49 1.74 -9.42
CA SER A 75 0.53 1.92 -8.35
C SER A 75 0.46 3.39 -7.93
N LYS A 76 -0.62 3.75 -7.25
CA LYS A 76 -0.78 5.09 -6.67
C LYS A 76 -0.70 5.01 -5.16
N LEU A 77 -0.13 6.04 -4.54
CA LEU A 77 -0.17 6.20 -3.10
C LEU A 77 -1.41 7.01 -2.73
N VAL A 78 -2.26 6.44 -1.87
CA VAL A 78 -3.43 7.11 -1.32
C VAL A 78 -3.10 7.53 0.10
N ILE A 79 -2.87 8.83 0.30
CA ILE A 79 -2.48 9.37 1.59
C ILE A 79 -3.72 9.60 2.45
N ARG A 80 -3.69 9.07 3.68
CA ARG A 80 -4.73 9.27 4.68
C ARG A 80 -4.09 9.70 5.99
N ASP A 81 -4.71 9.39 7.12
CA ASP A 81 -4.33 9.93 8.42
C ASP A 81 -3.27 9.11 9.16
N SER A 82 -2.87 7.94 8.65
CA SER A 82 -1.95 7.03 9.34
C SER A 82 -0.47 7.38 9.15
N THR A 83 -0.15 8.39 8.38
CA THR A 83 1.22 8.81 8.10
C THR A 83 1.40 10.29 8.36
N CYS A 84 2.60 10.67 8.83
CA CYS A 84 3.00 12.05 9.01
C CYS A 84 4.51 12.17 8.81
N PRO A 85 5.05 13.40 8.67
CA PRO A 85 6.48 13.60 8.62
C PRO A 85 7.16 13.06 9.87
N PRO A 86 8.40 12.56 9.78
CA PRO A 86 9.13 12.07 10.94
C PRO A 86 9.44 13.22 11.90
N LYS A 87 9.60 12.89 13.19
CA LYS A 87 10.04 13.88 14.17
C LYS A 87 11.45 14.36 13.80
N THR A 88 11.71 15.66 13.98
CA THR A 88 13.03 16.20 13.78
C THR A 88 13.96 15.76 14.91
N VAL A 89 15.29 15.86 14.68
CA VAL A 89 16.28 15.52 15.71
C VAL A 89 16.05 16.35 16.97
N GLY A 90 15.75 17.64 16.83
CA GLY A 90 15.44 18.50 17.97
C GLY A 90 14.21 18.05 18.74
N GLU A 91 13.15 17.67 18.05
CA GLU A 91 11.93 17.15 18.68
C GLU A 91 12.18 15.84 19.43
N LYS A 92 13.03 14.96 18.88
CA LYS A 92 13.42 13.72 19.55
C LYS A 92 14.20 13.98 20.83
N GLU A 93 15.10 14.95 20.81
CA GLU A 93 15.89 15.32 21.97
C GLU A 93 15.00 15.92 23.06
N ASP A 94 14.07 16.78 22.69
CA ASP A 94 13.14 17.42 23.61
C ASP A 94 12.20 16.44 24.30
N ASN A 95 11.97 15.27 23.71
CA ASN A 95 11.09 14.24 24.22
C ASN A 95 11.80 13.21 25.12
N LYS A 96 13.05 13.37 25.40
CA LYS A 96 13.80 12.45 26.25
C LYS A 96 13.67 12.77 27.74
#